data_ce0f79fb3d5907763d617e5547df058c
#
_entry.id   ce0f79fb3d5907763d617e5547df058c
#
_cell.length_a   1.000
_cell.length_b   1.000
_cell.length_c   1.000
_cell.angle_alpha   90.00
_cell.angle_beta   90.00
_cell.angle_gamma   90.00
#
_symmetry.space_group_name_H-M   'P 1'
#
loop_
_entity.id
_entity.type
_entity.pdbx_description
1 polymer ?
#
loop_
_entity_poly.entity_id
_entity_poly.type
_entity_poly.pdbx_seq_one_letter_code
_entity_poly.pdbx_strand_id
1 'polypeptide(L)'
;MIYIVTDTNYLNCSFQSGTDFTRFQFNKNFNDLLNLKNSGNCADKCEVCLSEMVYQELIQHKKEAYNARLQELEEISGQMGELMSYKIGASIEEYSLMNQKMADCYIEEHHVLKIPFCREYFDDIIWDAIHKMPPFEGIKGKSDKGFKDVVIWYSMMEYAKEHQGTYLFVSADHIFLDNKKMLSEKFMQETGCRIEFCKNFLEVQQKTLRPQSRKVESVRITSAVKEWEFWTNQNKDLTVSWNYPYIEDKEIEAVRYINNDIRDIYETVLREWKSWHCENVNSVEKDWMREEHSDELEYEVLLNEGGILCIRFSQYIYSGGTHGMPVWKVRVYDLNTGKLLKLRDVVSGTDEEIYKIIERKFQLEKEIHSDFEHRPFYYPDFTLDDYQDIDDFKFYVSPAGVHIYFDVYEAGPYSEGFISFVICKRICRVG
;
A
#
# COMPACT_ATOMS: atom_id res chain seq x y z
N MET A 1 12.93 -13.53 -17.82
CA MET A 1 13.10 -12.08 -17.58
C MET A 1 11.82 -11.53 -16.98
N ILE A 2 11.92 -10.75 -15.92
CA ILE A 2 10.77 -10.07 -15.30
C ILE A 2 10.97 -8.56 -15.48
N TYR A 3 9.98 -7.87 -16.04
CA TYR A 3 9.94 -6.42 -16.20
C TYR A 3 8.98 -5.82 -15.17
N ILE A 4 9.49 -4.99 -14.26
CA ILE A 4 8.70 -4.33 -13.22
C ILE A 4 8.43 -2.90 -13.71
N VAL A 5 7.19 -2.60 -14.05
CA VAL A 5 6.75 -1.31 -14.58
C VAL A 5 5.90 -0.60 -13.53
N THR A 6 6.19 0.65 -13.25
CA THR A 6 5.47 1.43 -12.24
C THR A 6 4.56 2.49 -12.87
N ASP A 7 3.45 2.72 -12.21
CA ASP A 7 2.56 3.86 -12.43
C ASP A 7 3.07 5.11 -11.66
N THR A 8 2.65 6.30 -12.09
CA THR A 8 2.97 7.58 -11.43
C THR A 8 2.44 7.61 -9.99
N ASN A 9 1.23 7.11 -9.75
CA ASN A 9 0.60 7.10 -8.43
C ASN A 9 1.40 6.25 -7.42
N TYR A 10 1.96 5.13 -7.86
CA TYR A 10 2.83 4.30 -7.01
C TYR A 10 4.11 5.04 -6.60
N LEU A 11 4.64 5.86 -7.49
CA LEU A 11 5.84 6.64 -7.22
C LEU A 11 5.56 7.87 -6.35
N ASN A 12 4.30 8.26 -6.20
CA ASN A 12 3.73 9.36 -5.40
C ASN A 12 4.78 10.32 -4.83
N CYS A 13 5.46 11.02 -5.72
CA CYS A 13 6.41 12.05 -5.38
C CYS A 13 5.62 13.32 -5.07
N SER A 14 4.95 13.36 -3.91
CA SER A 14 4.44 14.62 -3.38
C SER A 14 5.65 15.47 -3.00
N PHE A 15 6.02 16.37 -3.89
CA PHE A 15 7.06 17.37 -3.65
C PHE A 15 6.54 18.45 -2.69
N GLN A 16 6.31 18.04 -1.43
CA GLN A 16 5.81 18.88 -0.35
C GLN A 16 6.96 19.62 0.37
N SER A 17 6.64 20.28 1.47
CA SER A 17 7.60 20.93 2.35
C SER A 17 8.76 20.00 2.69
N GLY A 18 10.00 20.41 2.42
CA GLY A 18 11.21 19.61 2.62
C GLY A 18 11.77 18.93 1.36
N THR A 19 11.19 19.15 0.19
CA THR A 19 11.76 18.67 -1.07
C THR A 19 13.15 19.25 -1.30
N ASP A 20 14.14 18.38 -1.56
CA ASP A 20 15.46 18.78 -1.98
C ASP A 20 15.48 18.98 -3.51
N PHE A 21 15.59 20.25 -3.93
CA PHE A 21 15.63 20.60 -5.35
C PHE A 21 17.04 20.47 -5.96
N THR A 22 18.06 20.18 -5.15
CA THR A 22 19.47 20.07 -5.64
C THR A 22 19.80 18.69 -6.20
N ARG A 23 18.95 17.69 -6.01
CA ARG A 23 19.10 16.34 -6.50
C ARG A 23 17.78 15.74 -6.96
N PHE A 24 17.82 14.80 -7.87
CA PHE A 24 16.66 13.99 -8.25
C PHE A 24 16.67 12.68 -7.48
N GLN A 25 15.55 12.32 -6.88
CA GLN A 25 15.34 11.06 -6.20
C GLN A 25 13.89 10.63 -6.43
N PHE A 26 13.68 9.37 -6.72
CA PHE A 26 12.37 8.76 -6.59
C PHE A 26 12.07 8.49 -5.10
N ASN A 27 10.82 8.15 -4.82
CA ASN A 27 10.41 7.82 -3.46
C ASN A 27 11.04 6.49 -2.98
N LYS A 28 10.79 6.17 -1.69
CA LYS A 28 11.25 4.94 -1.06
C LYS A 28 10.79 3.70 -1.82
N ASN A 29 9.55 3.69 -2.31
CA ASN A 29 8.96 2.54 -3.00
C ASN A 29 9.76 2.18 -4.26
N PHE A 30 10.21 3.18 -5.01
CA PHE A 30 11.06 2.93 -6.18
C PHE A 30 12.46 2.43 -5.79
N ASN A 31 13.05 3.00 -4.74
CA ASN A 31 14.33 2.53 -4.22
C ASN A 31 14.25 1.07 -3.74
N ASP A 32 13.12 0.66 -3.16
CA ASP A 32 12.89 -0.74 -2.77
C ASP A 32 12.85 -1.68 -3.99
N LEU A 33 12.26 -1.24 -5.12
CA LEU A 33 12.32 -2.01 -6.39
C LEU A 33 13.74 -2.12 -6.94
N LEU A 34 14.53 -1.03 -6.89
CA LEU A 34 15.94 -1.07 -7.30
C LEU A 34 16.78 -2.00 -6.41
N ASN A 35 16.53 -1.98 -5.11
CA ASN A 35 17.17 -2.88 -4.17
C ASN A 35 16.80 -4.35 -4.45
N LEU A 36 15.54 -4.64 -4.78
CA LEU A 36 15.09 -5.96 -5.17
C LEU A 36 15.80 -6.44 -6.44
N LYS A 37 15.87 -5.60 -7.48
CA LYS A 37 16.61 -5.89 -8.72
C LYS A 37 18.07 -6.25 -8.42
N ASN A 38 18.73 -5.50 -7.54
CA ASN A 38 20.15 -5.62 -7.23
C ASN A 38 20.47 -6.73 -6.22
N SER A 39 19.47 -7.28 -5.52
CA SER A 39 19.67 -8.29 -4.48
C SER A 39 20.19 -9.64 -4.99
N GLY A 40 19.99 -9.93 -6.28
CA GLY A 40 20.33 -11.21 -6.89
C GLY A 40 19.43 -12.39 -6.47
N ASN A 41 18.40 -12.14 -5.69
CA ASN A 41 17.53 -13.15 -5.07
C ASN A 41 16.25 -13.44 -5.86
N CYS A 42 16.04 -12.72 -6.95
CA CYS A 42 14.92 -12.98 -7.83
C CYS A 42 15.03 -14.37 -8.51
N ALA A 43 13.89 -15.02 -8.70
CA ALA A 43 13.81 -16.30 -9.41
C ALA A 43 14.32 -16.18 -10.85
N ASP A 44 14.03 -15.05 -11.47
CA ASP A 44 14.48 -14.65 -12.80
C ASP A 44 15.17 -13.29 -12.75
N LYS A 45 15.93 -12.97 -13.79
CA LYS A 45 16.50 -11.63 -13.91
C LYS A 45 15.39 -10.58 -13.95
N CYS A 46 15.45 -9.61 -13.03
CA CYS A 46 14.49 -8.53 -12.90
C CYS A 46 15.06 -7.23 -13.48
N GLU A 47 14.23 -6.49 -14.21
CA GLU A 47 14.54 -5.14 -14.69
C GLU A 47 13.44 -4.18 -14.20
N VAL A 48 13.85 -3.03 -13.66
CA VAL A 48 12.92 -1.96 -13.28
C VAL A 48 12.77 -1.03 -14.47
N CYS A 49 11.51 -0.80 -14.85
CA CYS A 49 11.15 -0.03 -16.04
C CYS A 49 10.31 1.18 -15.66
N LEU A 50 10.53 2.28 -16.36
CA LEU A 50 9.78 3.52 -16.22
C LEU A 50 9.26 3.95 -17.60
N SER A 51 7.94 4.11 -17.75
CA SER A 51 7.40 4.64 -19.01
C SER A 51 7.79 6.11 -19.18
N GLU A 52 7.99 6.53 -20.42
CA GLU A 52 8.30 7.94 -20.73
C GLU A 52 7.20 8.89 -20.22
N MET A 53 5.93 8.45 -20.21
CA MET A 53 4.82 9.22 -19.64
C MET A 53 5.05 9.48 -18.14
N VAL A 54 5.31 8.44 -17.36
CA VAL A 54 5.56 8.54 -15.92
C VAL A 54 6.79 9.41 -15.64
N TYR A 55 7.86 9.21 -16.42
CA TYR A 55 9.08 10.01 -16.30
C TYR A 55 8.82 11.52 -16.52
N GLN A 56 8.11 11.87 -17.59
CA GLN A 56 7.78 13.26 -17.88
C GLN A 56 6.85 13.90 -16.84
N GLU A 57 5.88 13.14 -16.32
CA GLU A 57 5.04 13.61 -15.22
C GLU A 57 5.83 13.96 -13.97
N LEU A 58 6.76 13.08 -13.56
CA LEU A 58 7.57 13.31 -12.36
C LEU A 58 8.47 14.54 -12.49
N ILE A 59 9.05 14.75 -13.69
CA ILE A 59 9.83 15.95 -13.97
C ILE A 59 8.96 17.20 -13.89
N GLN A 60 7.77 17.15 -14.49
CA GLN A 60 6.83 18.26 -14.48
C GLN A 60 6.35 18.60 -13.06
N HIS A 61 5.96 17.58 -12.26
CA HIS A 61 5.55 17.79 -10.89
C HIS A 61 6.64 18.45 -10.03
N LYS A 62 7.91 18.05 -10.22
CA LYS A 62 9.01 18.66 -9.48
C LYS A 62 9.27 20.11 -9.91
N LYS A 63 9.12 20.41 -11.20
CA LYS A 63 9.16 21.78 -11.73
C LYS A 63 8.05 22.65 -11.14
N GLU A 64 6.82 22.13 -11.07
CA GLU A 64 5.67 22.83 -10.48
C GLU A 64 5.88 23.11 -8.99
N ALA A 65 6.42 22.12 -8.25
CA ALA A 65 6.77 22.31 -6.85
C ALA A 65 7.86 23.37 -6.64
N TYR A 66 8.87 23.42 -7.51
CA TYR A 66 9.89 24.48 -7.49
C TYR A 66 9.25 25.86 -7.72
N ASN A 67 8.40 25.97 -8.73
CA ASN A 67 7.68 27.22 -9.03
C ASN A 67 6.82 27.67 -7.85
N ALA A 68 6.08 26.78 -7.22
CA ALA A 68 5.29 27.10 -6.03
C ALA A 68 6.15 27.66 -4.89
N ARG A 69 7.35 27.08 -4.67
CA ARG A 69 8.30 27.59 -3.66
C ARG A 69 8.86 28.98 -4.01
N LEU A 70 9.10 29.26 -5.29
CA LEU A 70 9.50 30.59 -5.71
C LEU A 70 8.40 31.63 -5.44
N GLN A 71 7.15 31.31 -5.74
CA GLN A 71 6.01 32.18 -5.46
C GLN A 71 5.84 32.46 -3.96
N GLU A 72 5.95 31.43 -3.11
CA GLU A 72 5.94 31.59 -1.65
C GLU A 72 7.06 32.55 -1.17
N LEU A 73 8.28 32.41 -1.74
CA LEU A 73 9.41 33.31 -1.39
C LEU A 73 9.14 34.76 -1.85
N GLU A 74 8.56 34.97 -3.01
CA GLU A 74 8.18 36.28 -3.51
C GLU A 74 7.11 36.93 -2.64
N GLU A 75 6.09 36.18 -2.21
CA GLU A 75 5.06 36.67 -1.29
C GLU A 75 5.65 37.08 0.07
N ILE A 76 6.49 36.22 0.66
CA ILE A 76 7.16 36.51 1.93
C ILE A 76 8.07 37.74 1.80
N SER A 77 8.83 37.84 0.71
CA SER A 77 9.69 39.00 0.45
C SER A 77 8.87 40.28 0.29
N GLY A 78 7.72 40.21 -0.40
CA GLY A 78 6.80 41.36 -0.53
C GLY A 78 6.25 41.83 0.82
N GLN A 79 5.95 40.91 1.73
CA GLN A 79 5.48 41.23 3.09
C GLN A 79 6.57 41.82 3.98
N MET A 80 7.81 41.42 3.80
CA MET A 80 8.95 41.88 4.62
C MET A 80 9.63 43.13 4.06
N GLY A 81 9.41 43.45 2.79
CA GLY A 81 9.97 44.61 2.12
C GLY A 81 11.50 44.70 2.26
N GLU A 82 12.02 45.85 2.68
CA GLU A 82 13.45 46.10 2.84
C GLU A 82 14.12 45.24 3.96
N LEU A 83 13.33 44.59 4.82
CA LEU A 83 13.85 43.74 5.89
C LEU A 83 14.37 42.39 5.37
N MET A 84 14.01 42.01 4.16
CA MET A 84 14.43 40.76 3.55
C MET A 84 15.07 41.00 2.18
N SER A 85 16.30 40.49 2.01
CA SER A 85 16.89 40.36 0.69
C SER A 85 17.23 38.92 0.40
N TYR A 86 16.87 38.42 -0.76
CA TYR A 86 17.22 37.07 -1.21
C TYR A 86 17.64 37.11 -2.70
N LYS A 87 18.42 36.11 -3.08
CA LYS A 87 18.86 35.94 -4.45
C LYS A 87 18.39 34.60 -4.98
N ILE A 88 17.62 34.60 -6.03
CA ILE A 88 17.24 33.37 -6.76
C ILE A 88 18.41 32.97 -7.63
N GLY A 89 18.93 31.77 -7.45
CA GLY A 89 20.07 31.26 -8.20
C GLY A 89 19.72 30.70 -9.56
N ALA A 90 18.50 30.17 -9.75
CA ALA A 90 18.03 29.59 -11.00
C ALA A 90 16.60 30.02 -11.31
N SER A 91 16.33 30.46 -12.55
CA SER A 91 14.97 30.64 -13.06
C SER A 91 14.24 29.29 -13.19
N ILE A 92 12.93 29.32 -13.43
CA ILE A 92 12.11 28.12 -13.64
C ILE A 92 12.63 27.32 -14.86
N GLU A 93 13.04 28.04 -15.92
CA GLU A 93 13.56 27.45 -17.16
C GLU A 93 14.93 26.78 -16.90
N GLU A 94 15.83 27.46 -16.22
CA GLU A 94 17.12 26.91 -15.83
C GLU A 94 16.98 25.70 -14.91
N TYR A 95 16.09 25.80 -13.92
CA TYR A 95 15.79 24.67 -13.03
C TYR A 95 15.18 23.49 -13.80
N SER A 96 14.29 23.75 -14.76
CA SER A 96 13.70 22.68 -15.59
C SER A 96 14.78 21.88 -16.32
N LEU A 97 15.77 22.54 -16.91
CA LEU A 97 16.90 21.89 -17.58
C LEU A 97 17.80 21.13 -16.60
N MET A 98 18.05 21.71 -15.42
CA MET A 98 18.83 21.05 -14.37
C MET A 98 18.10 19.79 -13.87
N ASN A 99 16.81 19.90 -13.60
CA ASN A 99 15.98 18.80 -13.11
C ASN A 99 15.94 17.63 -14.11
N GLN A 100 15.82 17.94 -15.42
CA GLN A 100 15.89 16.94 -16.48
C GLN A 100 17.23 16.20 -16.45
N LYS A 101 18.35 16.93 -16.42
CA LYS A 101 19.69 16.35 -16.38
C LYS A 101 19.90 15.46 -15.13
N MET A 102 19.47 15.94 -13.97
CA MET A 102 19.56 15.16 -12.72
C MET A 102 18.74 13.87 -12.80
N ALA A 103 17.57 13.91 -13.42
CA ALA A 103 16.72 12.74 -13.61
C ALA A 103 17.35 11.73 -14.58
N ASP A 104 17.91 12.21 -15.71
CA ASP A 104 18.60 11.35 -16.67
C ASP A 104 19.82 10.68 -16.03
N CYS A 105 20.66 11.44 -15.31
CA CYS A 105 21.80 10.87 -14.58
C CYS A 105 21.34 9.79 -13.57
N TYR A 106 20.27 10.03 -12.82
CA TYR A 106 19.73 9.05 -11.87
C TYR A 106 19.30 7.75 -12.56
N ILE A 107 18.60 7.86 -13.69
CA ILE A 107 18.14 6.70 -14.47
C ILE A 107 19.33 5.89 -15.00
N GLU A 108 20.36 6.56 -15.52
CA GLU A 108 21.58 5.92 -16.01
C GLU A 108 22.35 5.23 -14.88
N GLU A 109 22.55 5.91 -13.75
CA GLU A 109 23.28 5.38 -12.59
C GLU A 109 22.64 4.12 -12.03
N HIS A 110 21.31 4.09 -11.97
CA HIS A 110 20.56 2.95 -11.43
C HIS A 110 20.12 1.94 -12.49
N HIS A 111 20.55 2.11 -13.76
CA HIS A 111 20.21 1.22 -14.87
C HIS A 111 18.69 0.97 -14.99
N VAL A 112 17.89 2.02 -14.91
CA VAL A 112 16.43 1.94 -15.07
C VAL A 112 16.13 1.92 -16.56
N LEU A 113 15.32 0.96 -17.02
CA LEU A 113 14.91 0.88 -18.42
C LEU A 113 13.80 1.89 -18.71
N LYS A 114 13.95 2.68 -19.76
CA LYS A 114 12.90 3.59 -20.25
C LYS A 114 12.05 2.88 -21.30
N ILE A 115 10.74 2.89 -21.08
CA ILE A 115 9.76 2.44 -22.07
C ILE A 115 9.32 3.66 -22.86
N PRO A 116 9.61 3.76 -24.18
CA PRO A 116 9.26 4.91 -24.98
C PRO A 116 7.74 5.07 -25.14
N PHE A 117 7.29 6.23 -25.60
CA PHE A 117 5.90 6.40 -25.99
C PHE A 117 5.54 5.45 -27.13
N CYS A 118 4.34 4.85 -27.06
CA CYS A 118 3.81 4.04 -28.15
C CYS A 118 3.59 4.88 -29.40
N ARG A 119 3.81 4.27 -30.54
CA ARG A 119 3.61 4.89 -31.86
C ARG A 119 2.56 4.18 -32.70
N GLU A 120 2.45 2.86 -32.52
CA GLU A 120 1.57 2.02 -33.32
C GLU A 120 0.11 2.05 -32.84
N TYR A 121 -0.16 2.41 -31.59
CA TYR A 121 -1.48 2.31 -30.95
C TYR A 121 -2.26 3.63 -30.89
N PHE A 122 -1.95 4.59 -31.76
CA PHE A 122 -2.63 5.90 -31.71
C PHE A 122 -4.13 5.79 -31.95
N ASP A 123 -4.54 5.00 -32.93
CA ASP A 123 -5.96 4.81 -33.26
C ASP A 123 -6.70 4.07 -32.13
N ASP A 124 -6.05 3.08 -31.50
CA ASP A 124 -6.60 2.36 -30.35
C ASP A 124 -6.80 3.27 -29.14
N ILE A 125 -5.83 4.16 -28.87
CA ILE A 125 -5.93 5.16 -27.80
C ILE A 125 -7.14 6.07 -28.02
N ILE A 126 -7.33 6.56 -29.26
CA ILE A 126 -8.47 7.39 -29.61
C ILE A 126 -9.79 6.60 -29.50
N TRP A 127 -9.81 5.35 -29.96
CA TRP A 127 -10.96 4.49 -29.84
C TRP A 127 -11.36 4.26 -28.38
N ASP A 128 -10.40 3.88 -27.55
CA ASP A 128 -10.62 3.63 -26.12
C ASP A 128 -11.07 4.93 -25.40
N ALA A 129 -10.56 6.08 -25.77
CA ALA A 129 -10.99 7.36 -25.24
C ALA A 129 -12.46 7.70 -25.55
N ILE A 130 -12.88 7.45 -26.81
CA ILE A 130 -14.25 7.70 -27.27
C ILE A 130 -15.23 6.75 -26.58
N HIS A 131 -14.86 5.47 -26.44
CA HIS A 131 -15.74 4.41 -25.92
C HIS A 131 -15.60 4.21 -24.42
N LYS A 132 -14.69 4.98 -23.76
CA LYS A 132 -14.38 4.86 -22.32
C LYS A 132 -14.04 3.42 -21.92
N MET A 133 -13.20 2.79 -22.75
CA MET A 133 -12.69 1.45 -22.46
C MET A 133 -11.52 1.51 -21.48
N PRO A 134 -11.43 0.61 -20.49
CA PRO A 134 -10.31 0.59 -19.58
C PRO A 134 -8.94 0.48 -20.31
N PRO A 135 -7.92 1.22 -19.85
CA PRO A 135 -7.85 1.97 -18.60
C PRO A 135 -8.33 3.44 -18.66
N PHE A 136 -9.21 3.82 -19.59
CA PHE A 136 -9.90 5.09 -19.44
C PHE A 136 -10.90 5.02 -18.30
N GLU A 137 -10.78 5.96 -17.34
CA GLU A 137 -11.79 6.20 -16.32
C GLU A 137 -12.89 7.10 -16.88
N GLY A 138 -14.13 6.66 -16.85
CA GLY A 138 -15.19 7.57 -17.29
C GLY A 138 -16.59 7.07 -17.03
N ILE A 139 -17.31 7.74 -16.15
CA ILE A 139 -18.77 7.83 -16.23
C ILE A 139 -19.08 8.67 -17.47
N LYS A 140 -19.81 8.10 -18.43
CA LYS A 140 -20.23 8.80 -19.67
C LYS A 140 -20.60 10.25 -19.37
N GLY A 141 -19.83 11.19 -19.93
CA GLY A 141 -20.15 12.63 -19.94
C GLY A 141 -19.53 13.50 -18.84
N LYS A 142 -18.66 12.99 -17.96
CA LYS A 142 -18.13 13.79 -16.83
C LYS A 142 -16.62 13.98 -16.74
N SER A 143 -15.78 13.22 -17.43
CA SER A 143 -14.33 13.37 -17.27
C SER A 143 -13.57 12.65 -18.40
N ASP A 144 -12.49 13.28 -18.88
CA ASP A 144 -11.47 12.68 -19.75
C ASP A 144 -10.26 12.16 -18.94
N LYS A 145 -10.49 11.75 -17.70
CA LYS A 145 -9.46 11.15 -16.86
C LYS A 145 -9.05 9.79 -17.45
N GLY A 146 -7.76 9.49 -17.33
CA GLY A 146 -7.19 8.21 -17.75
C GLY A 146 -6.40 8.25 -19.06
N PHE A 147 -6.28 9.42 -19.75
CA PHE A 147 -5.48 9.50 -20.96
C PHE A 147 -4.02 9.06 -20.74
N LYS A 148 -3.42 9.49 -19.62
CA LYS A 148 -2.05 9.12 -19.26
C LYS A 148 -1.91 7.62 -18.99
N ASP A 149 -2.89 7.04 -18.29
CA ASP A 149 -2.94 5.60 -17.97
C ASP A 149 -3.03 4.76 -19.24
N VAL A 150 -3.80 5.20 -20.20
CA VAL A 150 -3.90 4.55 -21.51
C VAL A 150 -2.59 4.65 -22.27
N VAL A 151 -1.92 5.80 -22.27
CA VAL A 151 -0.60 5.92 -22.90
C VAL A 151 0.44 5.03 -22.23
N ILE A 152 0.46 4.95 -20.90
CA ILE A 152 1.33 4.02 -20.16
C ILE A 152 1.05 2.58 -20.58
N TRP A 153 -0.23 2.20 -20.64
CA TRP A 153 -0.69 0.87 -21.01
C TRP A 153 -0.22 0.46 -22.40
N TYR A 154 -0.51 1.27 -23.40
CA TYR A 154 -0.13 0.94 -24.79
C TYR A 154 1.36 1.05 -25.05
N SER A 155 2.07 1.96 -24.35
CA SER A 155 3.54 2.00 -24.40
C SER A 155 4.16 0.71 -23.88
N MET A 156 3.63 0.18 -22.77
CA MET A 156 4.07 -1.10 -22.23
C MET A 156 3.73 -2.27 -23.17
N MET A 157 2.56 -2.27 -23.81
CA MET A 157 2.19 -3.29 -24.80
C MET A 157 3.12 -3.28 -26.00
N GLU A 158 3.40 -2.11 -26.58
CA GLU A 158 4.31 -1.98 -27.72
C GLU A 158 5.72 -2.47 -27.36
N TYR A 159 6.22 -2.06 -26.21
CA TYR A 159 7.51 -2.50 -25.69
C TYR A 159 7.57 -4.02 -25.49
N ALA A 160 6.49 -4.64 -25.01
CA ALA A 160 6.42 -6.07 -24.74
C ALA A 160 6.45 -6.94 -26.01
N LYS A 161 6.07 -6.42 -27.17
CA LYS A 161 6.19 -7.13 -28.45
C LYS A 161 7.63 -7.47 -28.81
N GLU A 162 8.55 -6.56 -28.48
CA GLU A 162 9.99 -6.71 -28.76
C GLU A 162 10.78 -7.30 -27.58
N HIS A 163 10.24 -7.18 -26.34
CA HIS A 163 10.90 -7.54 -25.10
C HIS A 163 10.12 -8.63 -24.37
N GLN A 164 10.31 -9.87 -24.78
CA GLN A 164 9.58 -11.01 -24.25
C GLN A 164 9.91 -11.31 -22.79
N GLY A 165 8.87 -11.53 -21.97
CA GLY A 165 9.02 -11.82 -20.54
C GLY A 165 7.71 -11.73 -19.76
N THR A 166 7.82 -11.75 -18.45
CA THR A 166 6.70 -11.50 -17.55
C THR A 166 6.73 -10.04 -17.10
N TYR A 167 5.60 -9.36 -17.21
CA TYR A 167 5.44 -7.98 -16.81
C TYR A 167 4.72 -7.90 -15.47
N LEU A 168 5.28 -7.16 -14.52
CA LEU A 168 4.64 -6.83 -13.25
C LEU A 168 4.32 -5.34 -13.28
N PHE A 169 3.06 -5.00 -13.42
CA PHE A 169 2.61 -3.62 -13.42
C PHE A 169 2.19 -3.20 -12.02
N VAL A 170 2.88 -2.21 -11.46
CA VAL A 170 2.69 -1.77 -10.07
C VAL A 170 1.88 -0.49 -10.05
N SER A 171 0.62 -0.60 -9.65
CA SER A 171 -0.32 0.53 -9.54
C SER A 171 -1.31 0.28 -8.41
N ALA A 172 -1.64 1.34 -7.66
CA ALA A 172 -2.72 1.32 -6.69
C ALA A 172 -4.06 1.81 -7.28
N ASP A 173 -4.08 2.17 -8.57
CA ASP A 173 -5.27 2.69 -9.23
C ASP A 173 -6.27 1.57 -9.51
N HIS A 174 -7.53 1.82 -9.08
CA HIS A 174 -8.60 0.82 -9.25
C HIS A 174 -8.92 0.56 -10.71
N ILE A 175 -8.68 1.49 -11.61
CA ILE A 175 -8.99 1.27 -13.03
C ILE A 175 -8.23 0.07 -13.60
N PHE A 176 -6.99 -0.13 -13.16
CA PHE A 176 -6.19 -1.28 -13.52
C PHE A 176 -6.58 -2.53 -12.71
N LEU A 177 -6.80 -2.36 -11.40
CA LEU A 177 -7.04 -3.48 -10.49
C LEU A 177 -8.40 -4.14 -10.71
N ASP A 178 -9.44 -3.33 -10.94
CA ASP A 178 -10.80 -3.83 -11.18
C ASP A 178 -10.93 -4.49 -12.57
N ASN A 179 -10.11 -4.06 -13.54
CA ASN A 179 -10.11 -4.58 -14.90
C ASN A 179 -8.97 -5.56 -15.20
N LYS A 180 -8.23 -6.01 -14.16
CA LYS A 180 -7.00 -6.81 -14.30
C LYS A 180 -7.16 -8.06 -15.20
N LYS A 181 -8.29 -8.75 -15.13
CA LYS A 181 -8.54 -9.95 -15.93
C LYS A 181 -8.60 -9.62 -17.43
N MET A 182 -9.45 -8.67 -17.79
CA MET A 182 -9.63 -8.23 -19.18
C MET A 182 -8.32 -7.66 -19.75
N LEU A 183 -7.64 -6.80 -18.98
CA LEU A 183 -6.37 -6.22 -19.39
C LEU A 183 -5.27 -7.28 -19.55
N SER A 184 -5.19 -8.27 -18.66
CA SER A 184 -4.23 -9.37 -18.80
C SER A 184 -4.50 -10.23 -20.03
N GLU A 185 -5.75 -10.52 -20.34
CA GLU A 185 -6.14 -11.25 -21.56
C GLU A 185 -5.77 -10.46 -22.81
N LYS A 186 -6.08 -9.16 -22.88
CA LYS A 186 -5.72 -8.27 -23.99
C LYS A 186 -4.20 -8.22 -24.16
N PHE A 187 -3.45 -8.04 -23.07
CA PHE A 187 -1.99 -7.98 -23.11
C PHE A 187 -1.37 -9.27 -23.66
N MET A 188 -1.85 -10.43 -23.20
CA MET A 188 -1.40 -11.73 -23.68
C MET A 188 -1.71 -11.93 -25.17
N GLN A 189 -2.89 -11.55 -25.61
CA GLN A 189 -3.32 -11.69 -27.02
C GLN A 189 -2.46 -10.83 -27.95
N GLU A 190 -2.16 -9.59 -27.56
CA GLU A 190 -1.44 -8.62 -28.39
C GLU A 190 0.08 -8.81 -28.37
N THR A 191 0.65 -9.29 -27.28
CA THR A 191 2.10 -9.31 -27.07
C THR A 191 2.70 -10.71 -26.95
N GLY A 192 1.88 -11.72 -26.66
CA GLY A 192 2.34 -13.05 -26.28
C GLY A 192 3.00 -13.12 -24.89
N CYS A 193 3.02 -12.02 -24.14
CA CYS A 193 3.64 -11.91 -22.83
C CYS A 193 2.59 -11.97 -21.71
N ARG A 194 3.00 -12.50 -20.55
CA ARG A 194 2.18 -12.47 -19.34
C ARG A 194 2.33 -11.13 -18.63
N ILE A 195 1.22 -10.55 -18.18
CA ILE A 195 1.20 -9.42 -17.28
C ILE A 195 0.46 -9.76 -16.00
N GLU A 196 0.98 -9.26 -14.86
CA GLU A 196 0.35 -9.35 -13.55
C GLU A 196 0.33 -7.97 -12.88
N PHE A 197 -0.79 -7.66 -12.24
CA PHE A 197 -0.96 -6.39 -11.53
C PHE A 197 -0.56 -6.56 -10.07
N CYS A 198 0.15 -5.57 -9.53
CA CYS A 198 0.63 -5.51 -8.15
C CYS A 198 0.20 -4.19 -7.53
N LYS A 199 -0.41 -4.22 -6.34
CA LYS A 199 -0.83 -3.02 -5.61
C LYS A 199 0.34 -2.31 -4.92
N ASN A 200 1.36 -3.08 -4.52
CA ASN A 200 2.45 -2.60 -3.70
C ASN A 200 3.72 -3.45 -3.91
N PHE A 201 4.79 -3.00 -3.27
CA PHE A 201 6.09 -3.67 -3.32
C PHE A 201 6.06 -5.13 -2.82
N LEU A 202 5.27 -5.41 -1.79
CA LEU A 202 5.17 -6.75 -1.23
C LEU A 202 4.64 -7.76 -2.25
N GLU A 203 3.63 -7.39 -3.05
CA GLU A 203 3.11 -8.24 -4.12
C GLU A 203 4.14 -8.47 -5.25
N VAL A 204 4.95 -7.45 -5.56
CA VAL A 204 6.08 -7.61 -6.51
C VAL A 204 7.07 -8.63 -5.99
N GLN A 205 7.47 -8.52 -4.74
CA GLN A 205 8.40 -9.46 -4.10
C GLN A 205 7.89 -10.90 -4.13
N GLN A 206 6.63 -11.09 -3.75
CA GLN A 206 5.99 -12.41 -3.75
C GLN A 206 6.07 -13.12 -5.11
N LYS A 207 6.07 -12.33 -6.20
CA LYS A 207 6.09 -12.84 -7.56
C LYS A 207 7.50 -12.98 -8.14
N THR A 208 8.50 -12.36 -7.53
CA THR A 208 9.87 -12.31 -8.05
C THR A 208 10.87 -13.16 -7.28
N LEU A 209 10.66 -13.36 -5.97
CA LEU A 209 11.65 -14.03 -5.13
C LEU A 209 11.74 -15.54 -5.35
N ARG A 210 12.96 -16.07 -5.22
CA ARG A 210 13.19 -17.52 -5.15
C ARG A 210 12.79 -18.04 -3.77
N PRO A 211 12.14 -19.21 -3.68
CA PRO A 211 11.98 -19.89 -2.41
C PRO A 211 13.37 -20.13 -1.77
N GLN A 212 13.51 -19.81 -0.49
CA GLN A 212 14.76 -20.06 0.22
C GLN A 212 15.02 -21.58 0.31
N SER A 213 16.29 -22.00 0.15
CA SER A 213 16.69 -23.40 0.24
C SER A 213 16.66 -23.94 1.68
N ARG A 214 16.73 -23.08 2.70
CA ARG A 214 16.68 -23.43 4.12
C ARG A 214 15.30 -23.13 4.68
N LYS A 215 14.63 -24.17 5.20
CA LYS A 215 13.34 -24.01 5.84
C LYS A 215 13.48 -23.24 7.15
N VAL A 216 12.80 -22.10 7.25
CA VAL A 216 12.74 -21.27 8.47
C VAL A 216 11.52 -21.70 9.27
N GLU A 217 11.72 -22.16 10.49
CA GLU A 217 10.63 -22.64 11.35
C GLU A 217 10.06 -21.51 12.23
N SER A 218 10.92 -20.64 12.77
CA SER A 218 10.54 -19.50 13.60
C SER A 218 11.60 -18.40 13.54
N VAL A 219 11.28 -17.21 14.06
CA VAL A 219 12.18 -16.05 14.09
C VAL A 219 12.20 -15.40 15.48
N ARG A 220 13.28 -14.65 15.78
CA ARG A 220 13.41 -13.89 17.02
C ARG A 220 12.79 -12.52 16.86
N ILE A 221 11.86 -12.18 17.75
CA ILE A 221 11.12 -10.92 17.73
C ILE A 221 11.46 -10.11 18.97
N THR A 222 11.78 -8.85 18.79
CA THR A 222 11.97 -7.85 19.85
C THR A 222 10.95 -6.72 19.71
N SER A 223 10.80 -5.95 20.76
CA SER A 223 9.92 -4.78 20.78
C SER A 223 10.72 -3.48 20.72
N ALA A 224 10.15 -2.47 20.08
CA ALA A 224 10.62 -1.10 20.20
C ALA A 224 9.42 -0.18 20.44
N VAL A 225 9.60 0.75 21.40
CA VAL A 225 8.58 1.75 21.76
C VAL A 225 8.96 3.09 21.17
N LYS A 226 7.99 3.79 20.62
CA LYS A 226 8.12 5.18 20.17
C LYS A 226 6.91 5.97 20.59
N GLU A 227 7.17 7.22 20.96
CA GLU A 227 6.15 8.18 21.37
C GLU A 227 6.33 9.49 20.63
N TRP A 228 5.22 10.13 20.28
CA TRP A 228 5.15 11.45 19.67
C TRP A 228 4.07 12.25 20.36
N GLU A 229 4.36 13.53 20.61
CA GLU A 229 3.40 14.50 21.12
C GLU A 229 3.23 15.62 20.10
N PHE A 230 2.02 16.01 19.84
CA PHE A 230 1.65 17.11 18.97
C PHE A 230 1.01 18.21 19.82
N TRP A 231 1.47 19.44 19.63
CA TRP A 231 1.10 20.57 20.47
C TRP A 231 0.62 21.75 19.66
N THR A 232 -0.42 22.45 20.14
CA THR A 232 -0.89 23.73 19.61
C THR A 232 -1.01 24.74 20.75
N ASN A 233 -0.35 25.88 20.62
CA ASN A 233 -0.41 26.98 21.60
C ASN A 233 -0.23 26.54 23.07
N GLN A 234 0.73 25.67 23.34
CA GLN A 234 1.04 25.09 24.65
C GLN A 234 0.02 24.04 25.17
N ASN A 235 -0.98 23.70 24.42
CA ASN A 235 -1.87 22.58 24.72
C ASN A 235 -1.40 21.34 23.96
N LYS A 236 -1.41 20.20 24.65
CA LYS A 236 -1.14 18.91 24.00
C LYS A 236 -2.44 18.43 23.33
N ASP A 237 -2.39 18.27 22.01
CA ASP A 237 -3.56 17.93 21.22
C ASP A 237 -3.66 16.42 20.96
N LEU A 238 -2.51 15.78 20.81
CA LEU A 238 -2.44 14.38 20.42
C LEU A 238 -1.19 13.71 21.00
N THR A 239 -1.37 12.54 21.59
CA THR A 239 -0.30 11.62 21.95
C THR A 239 -0.39 10.37 21.09
N VAL A 240 0.72 9.99 20.45
CA VAL A 240 0.85 8.74 19.70
C VAL A 240 1.90 7.88 20.37
N SER A 241 1.51 6.71 20.86
CA SER A 241 2.40 5.75 21.54
C SER A 241 2.35 4.41 20.81
N TRP A 242 3.51 3.96 20.37
CA TRP A 242 3.61 2.70 19.61
C TRP A 242 4.62 1.76 20.22
N ASN A 243 4.16 0.54 20.45
CA ASN A 243 4.98 -0.62 20.72
C ASN A 243 4.95 -1.52 19.47
N TYR A 244 6.06 -1.67 18.77
CA TYR A 244 6.10 -2.39 17.50
C TYR A 244 7.14 -3.52 17.49
N PRO A 245 6.84 -4.63 16.78
CA PRO A 245 7.77 -5.74 16.66
C PRO A 245 8.88 -5.44 15.66
N TYR A 246 10.04 -5.99 15.94
CA TYR A 246 11.17 -6.03 15.04
C TYR A 246 11.79 -7.43 15.05
N ILE A 247 12.00 -8.02 13.88
CA ILE A 247 12.61 -9.33 13.76
C ILE A 247 14.11 -9.17 13.61
N GLU A 248 14.88 -9.85 14.50
CA GLU A 248 16.33 -9.69 14.60
C GLU A 248 17.13 -10.53 13.57
N ASP A 249 16.55 -11.60 13.05
CA ASP A 249 17.23 -12.59 12.18
C ASP A 249 17.50 -12.04 10.78
N LYS A 250 18.35 -11.00 10.69
CA LYS A 250 18.64 -10.23 9.46
C LYS A 250 19.28 -11.05 8.34
N GLU A 251 19.87 -12.20 8.69
CA GLU A 251 20.45 -13.15 7.75
C GLU A 251 19.38 -13.90 6.94
N ILE A 252 18.12 -13.90 7.40
CA ILE A 252 16.98 -14.43 6.69
C ILE A 252 16.40 -13.33 5.78
N GLU A 253 16.49 -13.52 4.48
CA GLU A 253 16.05 -12.51 3.53
C GLU A 253 14.58 -12.13 3.70
N ALA A 254 13.71 -13.12 3.91
CA ALA A 254 12.28 -12.91 4.16
C ALA A 254 12.02 -11.93 5.32
N VAL A 255 12.90 -11.94 6.34
CA VAL A 255 12.80 -11.04 7.51
C VAL A 255 12.94 -9.58 7.14
N ARG A 256 13.79 -9.25 6.18
CA ARG A 256 13.92 -7.86 5.70
C ARG A 256 12.60 -7.34 5.14
N TYR A 257 11.88 -8.18 4.42
CA TYR A 257 10.60 -7.80 3.82
C TYR A 257 9.50 -7.66 4.87
N ILE A 258 9.45 -8.60 5.80
CA ILE A 258 8.49 -8.56 6.92
C ILE A 258 8.72 -7.30 7.77
N ASN A 259 9.98 -6.98 8.12
CA ASN A 259 10.29 -5.76 8.86
C ASN A 259 9.96 -4.47 8.09
N ASN A 260 10.04 -4.49 6.76
CA ASN A 260 9.63 -3.35 5.94
C ASN A 260 8.11 -3.17 5.95
N ASP A 261 7.32 -4.24 5.79
CA ASP A 261 5.85 -4.18 5.87
C ASP A 261 5.38 -3.71 7.25
N ILE A 262 5.99 -4.26 8.31
CA ILE A 262 5.72 -3.80 9.69
C ILE A 262 5.99 -2.29 9.82
N ARG A 263 7.15 -1.82 9.36
CA ARG A 263 7.50 -0.40 9.41
C ARG A 263 6.51 0.46 8.62
N ASP A 264 6.09 0.02 7.45
CA ASP A 264 5.16 0.75 6.59
C ASP A 264 3.77 0.92 7.24
N ILE A 265 3.34 -0.05 8.07
CA ILE A 265 2.12 0.08 8.88
C ILE A 265 2.23 1.31 9.79
N TYR A 266 3.31 1.44 10.55
CA TYR A 266 3.50 2.53 11.51
C TYR A 266 3.75 3.88 10.82
N GLU A 267 4.59 3.90 9.79
CA GLU A 267 4.87 5.13 9.05
C GLU A 267 3.63 5.70 8.35
N THR A 268 2.71 4.83 7.92
CA THR A 268 1.44 5.26 7.33
C THR A 268 0.55 5.93 8.37
N VAL A 269 0.33 5.31 9.53
CA VAL A 269 -0.46 5.88 10.62
C VAL A 269 0.14 7.22 11.09
N LEU A 270 1.47 7.29 11.25
CA LEU A 270 2.13 8.55 11.67
C LEU A 270 1.96 9.67 10.63
N ARG A 271 1.99 9.32 9.34
CA ARG A 271 1.77 10.29 8.25
C ARG A 271 0.35 10.83 8.27
N GLU A 272 -0.63 9.97 8.48
CA GLU A 272 -2.04 10.34 8.58
C GLU A 272 -2.26 11.30 9.75
N TRP A 273 -1.70 11.01 10.93
CA TRP A 273 -1.79 11.89 12.09
C TRP A 273 -1.07 13.24 11.90
N LYS A 274 0.10 13.24 11.26
CA LYS A 274 0.79 14.49 10.91
C LYS A 274 -0.02 15.34 9.95
N SER A 275 -0.63 14.75 8.94
CA SER A 275 -1.51 15.44 7.99
C SER A 275 -2.72 16.03 8.71
N TRP A 276 -3.40 15.19 9.51
CA TRP A 276 -4.54 15.63 10.30
C TRP A 276 -4.21 16.81 11.23
N HIS A 277 -3.08 16.74 11.95
CA HIS A 277 -2.64 17.82 12.83
C HIS A 277 -2.38 19.11 12.04
N CYS A 278 -1.65 19.04 10.93
CA CYS A 278 -1.36 20.21 10.08
C CYS A 278 -2.64 20.87 9.54
N GLU A 279 -3.63 20.07 9.15
CA GLU A 279 -4.91 20.56 8.62
C GLU A 279 -5.78 21.24 9.68
N ASN A 280 -5.68 20.78 10.92
CA ASN A 280 -6.55 21.20 12.01
C ASN A 280 -5.96 22.31 12.90
N VAL A 281 -4.64 22.48 12.95
CA VAL A 281 -3.94 23.52 13.73
C VAL A 281 -4.45 24.95 13.44
N ASN A 282 -4.84 25.23 12.18
CA ASN A 282 -5.26 26.54 11.74
C ASN A 282 -6.79 26.78 11.75
N SER A 283 -7.57 25.80 12.19
CA SER A 283 -9.04 25.95 12.19
C SER A 283 -9.50 26.66 13.47
N VAL A 284 -9.95 27.90 13.32
CA VAL A 284 -10.32 28.84 14.40
C VAL A 284 -11.59 28.47 15.20
N GLU A 285 -12.33 27.44 14.77
CA GLU A 285 -13.67 27.15 15.30
C GLU A 285 -13.79 25.77 15.92
N LYS A 286 -13.09 25.39 17.00
CA LYS A 286 -13.40 24.04 17.50
C LYS A 286 -13.28 23.89 19.02
N ASP A 287 -14.44 23.96 19.67
CA ASP A 287 -14.59 23.53 21.07
C ASP A 287 -14.25 22.03 21.30
N TRP A 288 -14.38 21.19 20.29
CA TRP A 288 -14.03 19.77 20.34
C TRP A 288 -12.53 19.46 20.30
N MET A 289 -11.68 20.42 19.89
CA MET A 289 -10.21 20.32 19.99
C MET A 289 -9.68 20.50 21.41
N ARG A 290 -10.53 20.72 22.41
CA ARG A 290 -10.13 20.85 23.82
C ARG A 290 -9.91 19.51 24.50
N GLU A 291 -10.30 18.40 23.87
CA GLU A 291 -10.03 17.06 24.40
C GLU A 291 -8.71 16.54 23.81
N GLU A 292 -7.86 15.99 24.67
CA GLU A 292 -6.62 15.35 24.26
C GLU A 292 -6.96 14.08 23.45
N HIS A 293 -6.41 13.96 22.25
CA HIS A 293 -6.53 12.76 21.43
C HIS A 293 -5.39 11.79 21.76
N SER A 294 -5.64 10.49 21.60
CA SER A 294 -4.57 9.50 21.71
C SER A 294 -4.70 8.41 20.65
N ASP A 295 -3.55 7.88 20.24
CA ASP A 295 -3.43 6.72 19.38
C ASP A 295 -2.38 5.78 19.98
N GLU A 296 -2.84 4.64 20.44
CA GLU A 296 -2.02 3.61 21.06
C GLU A 296 -1.97 2.41 20.14
N LEU A 297 -0.78 2.03 19.69
CA LEU A 297 -0.60 0.87 18.82
C LEU A 297 0.29 -0.17 19.53
N GLU A 298 -0.31 -1.31 19.83
CA GLU A 298 0.32 -2.47 20.44
C GLU A 298 0.35 -3.64 19.45
N TYR A 299 1.15 -4.65 19.73
CA TYR A 299 1.16 -5.88 18.95
C TYR A 299 1.17 -7.13 19.82
N GLU A 300 0.69 -8.21 19.24
CA GLU A 300 0.76 -9.57 19.79
C GLU A 300 1.20 -10.54 18.70
N VAL A 301 2.14 -11.43 19.06
CA VAL A 301 2.54 -12.55 18.20
C VAL A 301 1.60 -13.72 18.48
N LEU A 302 0.68 -13.98 17.56
CA LEU A 302 -0.32 -15.06 17.71
C LEU A 302 0.23 -16.43 17.30
N LEU A 303 1.19 -16.46 16.36
CA LEU A 303 1.89 -17.68 15.93
C LEU A 303 3.30 -17.32 15.45
N ASN A 304 4.29 -18.12 15.79
CA ASN A 304 5.65 -18.03 15.29
C ASN A 304 6.27 -19.44 15.26
N GLU A 305 5.71 -20.30 14.41
CA GLU A 305 6.15 -21.68 14.27
C GLU A 305 5.76 -22.26 12.92
N GLY A 306 6.35 -23.40 12.56
CA GLY A 306 6.05 -24.09 11.30
C GLY A 306 6.34 -23.23 10.05
N GLY A 307 7.17 -22.19 10.19
CA GLY A 307 7.50 -21.24 9.14
C GLY A 307 6.41 -20.25 8.84
N ILE A 308 5.47 -20.06 9.75
CA ILE A 308 4.42 -19.03 9.70
C ILE A 308 4.62 -18.07 10.87
N LEU A 309 4.53 -16.78 10.58
CA LEU A 309 4.47 -15.73 11.58
C LEU A 309 3.15 -15.01 11.47
N CYS A 310 2.35 -15.03 12.53
CA CYS A 310 1.11 -14.25 12.63
C CYS A 310 1.26 -13.18 13.71
N ILE A 311 1.09 -11.92 13.31
CA ILE A 311 1.14 -10.76 14.21
C ILE A 311 -0.19 -10.02 14.12
N ARG A 312 -0.78 -9.74 15.28
CA ARG A 312 -1.92 -8.85 15.43
C ARG A 312 -1.43 -7.52 15.96
N PHE A 313 -1.71 -6.45 15.22
CA PHE A 313 -1.54 -5.06 15.65
C PHE A 313 -2.89 -4.58 16.18
N SER A 314 -2.91 -4.09 17.41
CA SER A 314 -4.10 -3.56 18.08
C SER A 314 -3.91 -2.06 18.26
N GLN A 315 -4.67 -1.27 17.52
CA GLN A 315 -4.67 0.19 17.61
C GLN A 315 -5.89 0.63 18.41
N TYR A 316 -5.70 1.55 19.35
CA TYR A 316 -6.79 2.18 20.08
C TYR A 316 -6.74 3.69 19.86
N ILE A 317 -7.74 4.20 19.15
CA ILE A 317 -7.85 5.60 18.76
C ILE A 317 -8.88 6.27 19.65
N TYR A 318 -8.46 7.27 20.43
CA TYR A 318 -9.35 8.14 21.17
C TYR A 318 -9.36 9.53 20.54
N SER A 319 -10.53 9.96 20.09
CA SER A 319 -10.76 11.26 19.44
C SER A 319 -11.79 12.11 20.20
N GLY A 320 -11.87 11.91 21.53
CA GLY A 320 -12.88 12.53 22.37
C GLY A 320 -14.15 11.68 22.51
N GLY A 321 -15.00 12.01 23.49
CA GLY A 321 -16.25 11.32 23.78
C GLY A 321 -16.12 10.22 24.82
N THR A 322 -17.08 9.26 24.82
CA THR A 322 -17.25 8.28 25.90
C THR A 322 -16.19 7.16 25.89
N HIS A 323 -15.68 6.78 24.72
CA HIS A 323 -14.65 5.74 24.54
C HIS A 323 -13.96 5.90 23.18
N GLY A 324 -12.77 5.31 23.07
CA GLY A 324 -12.05 5.21 21.80
C GLY A 324 -12.52 4.04 20.95
N MET A 325 -11.94 3.91 19.77
CA MET A 325 -12.20 2.87 18.79
C MET A 325 -11.02 1.91 18.71
N PRO A 326 -11.17 0.65 19.10
CA PRO A 326 -10.16 -0.36 18.86
C PRO A 326 -10.23 -0.86 17.42
N VAL A 327 -9.07 -1.04 16.81
CA VAL A 327 -8.91 -1.57 15.43
C VAL A 327 -7.86 -2.67 15.44
N TRP A 328 -8.15 -3.81 14.80
CA TRP A 328 -7.15 -4.83 14.57
C TRP A 328 -6.64 -4.80 13.13
N LYS A 329 -5.34 -4.96 12.99
CA LYS A 329 -4.68 -5.23 11.72
C LYS A 329 -3.84 -6.49 11.87
N VAL A 330 -4.22 -7.54 11.18
CA VAL A 330 -3.51 -8.81 11.25
C VAL A 330 -2.60 -8.99 10.05
N ARG A 331 -1.43 -9.57 10.27
CA ARG A 331 -0.47 -9.97 9.25
C ARG A 331 -0.06 -11.42 9.47
N VAL A 332 -0.21 -12.23 8.43
CA VAL A 332 0.22 -13.63 8.43
C VAL A 332 1.28 -13.79 7.35
N TYR A 333 2.51 -14.10 7.75
CA TYR A 333 3.67 -14.19 6.85
C TYR A 333 4.14 -15.62 6.70
N ASP A 334 4.56 -15.98 5.49
CA ASP A 334 5.45 -17.12 5.26
C ASP A 334 6.89 -16.70 5.55
N LEU A 335 7.52 -17.31 6.54
CA LEU A 335 8.89 -16.99 6.96
C LEU A 335 9.96 -17.39 5.94
N ASN A 336 9.64 -18.24 4.98
CA ASN A 336 10.60 -18.66 3.96
C ASN A 336 10.64 -17.71 2.77
N THR A 337 9.50 -17.05 2.49
CA THR A 337 9.37 -16.16 1.32
C THR A 337 9.16 -14.71 1.71
N GLY A 338 8.75 -14.42 2.94
CA GLY A 338 8.29 -13.09 3.38
C GLY A 338 6.90 -12.73 2.84
N LYS A 339 6.24 -13.66 2.15
CA LYS A 339 4.90 -13.46 1.57
C LYS A 339 3.87 -13.23 2.65
N LEU A 340 3.01 -12.23 2.46
CA LEU A 340 1.76 -12.09 3.21
C LEU A 340 0.77 -13.15 2.71
N LEU A 341 0.39 -14.04 3.62
CA LEU A 341 -0.52 -15.14 3.31
C LEU A 341 -1.96 -14.67 3.34
N LYS A 342 -2.75 -15.16 2.40
CA LYS A 342 -4.19 -15.01 2.32
C LYS A 342 -4.88 -16.22 2.95
N LEU A 343 -6.19 -16.12 3.18
CA LEU A 343 -6.96 -17.22 3.76
C LEU A 343 -6.82 -18.52 2.94
N ARG A 344 -6.85 -18.43 1.62
CA ARG A 344 -6.65 -19.57 0.71
C ARG A 344 -5.25 -20.21 0.73
N ASP A 345 -4.26 -19.50 1.26
CA ASP A 345 -2.90 -20.04 1.42
C ASP A 345 -2.76 -20.90 2.69
N VAL A 346 -3.70 -20.76 3.64
CA VAL A 346 -3.64 -21.42 4.97
C VAL A 346 -4.80 -22.38 5.24
N VAL A 347 -5.81 -22.39 4.39
CA VAL A 347 -6.95 -23.33 4.45
C VAL A 347 -7.00 -24.12 3.15
N SER A 348 -7.12 -25.45 3.21
CA SER A 348 -7.24 -26.29 2.03
C SER A 348 -8.66 -26.27 1.47
N GLY A 349 -8.77 -26.27 0.14
CA GLY A 349 -10.03 -26.36 -0.58
C GLY A 349 -10.17 -25.29 -1.66
N THR A 350 -11.22 -25.38 -2.43
CA THR A 350 -11.65 -24.32 -3.34
C THR A 350 -12.27 -23.17 -2.56
N ASP A 351 -12.35 -21.98 -3.14
CA ASP A 351 -12.96 -20.81 -2.50
C ASP A 351 -14.40 -21.12 -2.03
N GLU A 352 -15.16 -21.87 -2.84
CA GLU A 352 -16.52 -22.30 -2.47
C GLU A 352 -16.56 -23.27 -1.29
N GLU A 353 -15.60 -24.18 -1.19
CA GLU A 353 -15.49 -25.11 -0.06
C GLU A 353 -15.09 -24.38 1.22
N ILE A 354 -14.15 -23.46 1.13
CA ILE A 354 -13.72 -22.63 2.29
C ILE A 354 -14.89 -21.74 2.75
N TYR A 355 -15.61 -21.11 1.84
CA TYR A 355 -16.80 -20.31 2.17
C TYR A 355 -17.86 -21.14 2.92
N LYS A 356 -18.17 -22.36 2.44
CA LYS A 356 -19.09 -23.26 3.13
C LYS A 356 -18.65 -23.65 4.55
N ILE A 357 -17.32 -23.80 4.73
CA ILE A 357 -16.78 -24.05 6.08
C ILE A 357 -17.03 -22.85 6.99
N ILE A 358 -16.75 -21.63 6.50
CA ILE A 358 -16.95 -20.39 7.25
C ILE A 358 -18.45 -20.25 7.60
N GLU A 359 -19.33 -20.34 6.62
CA GLU A 359 -20.77 -20.22 6.80
C GLU A 359 -21.31 -21.20 7.83
N ARG A 360 -20.94 -22.49 7.70
CA ARG A 360 -21.35 -23.51 8.67
C ARG A 360 -20.86 -23.21 10.08
N LYS A 361 -19.61 -22.75 10.23
CA LYS A 361 -19.05 -22.41 11.53
C LYS A 361 -19.73 -21.19 12.13
N PHE A 362 -19.97 -20.17 11.32
CA PHE A 362 -20.71 -18.97 11.73
C PHE A 362 -22.11 -19.30 12.22
N GLN A 363 -22.87 -20.16 11.53
CA GLN A 363 -24.20 -20.59 11.99
C GLN A 363 -24.15 -21.30 13.34
N LEU A 364 -23.16 -22.18 13.54
CA LEU A 364 -22.95 -22.84 14.85
C LEU A 364 -22.65 -21.83 15.97
N GLU A 365 -21.84 -20.82 15.71
CA GLU A 365 -21.56 -19.75 16.67
C GLU A 365 -22.82 -18.93 16.99
N LYS A 366 -23.65 -18.61 15.99
CA LYS A 366 -24.94 -17.93 16.22
C LYS A 366 -25.86 -18.79 17.09
N GLU A 367 -25.94 -20.11 16.89
CA GLU A 367 -26.74 -21.03 17.70
C GLU A 367 -26.24 -21.08 19.15
N ILE A 368 -24.91 -21.20 19.37
CA ILE A 368 -24.31 -21.22 20.71
C ILE A 368 -24.61 -19.94 21.49
N HIS A 369 -24.64 -18.81 20.82
CA HIS A 369 -24.86 -17.49 21.42
C HIS A 369 -26.30 -16.98 21.33
N SER A 370 -27.25 -17.82 20.89
CA SER A 370 -28.66 -17.46 20.73
C SER A 370 -29.42 -17.31 22.03
N ASP A 371 -28.97 -17.94 23.13
CA ASP A 371 -29.68 -17.97 24.43
C ASP A 371 -29.56 -16.68 25.28
N PHE A 372 -28.91 -15.63 24.77
CA PHE A 372 -28.80 -14.34 25.43
C PHE A 372 -30.07 -13.50 25.21
N GLU A 373 -31.14 -13.78 25.94
CA GLU A 373 -32.46 -13.13 25.80
C GLU A 373 -32.45 -11.59 25.94
N HIS A 374 -31.38 -11.00 26.53
CA HIS A 374 -31.36 -9.56 26.83
C HIS A 374 -30.18 -8.80 26.20
N ARG A 375 -29.27 -9.47 25.49
CA ARG A 375 -28.11 -8.85 24.92
C ARG A 375 -27.58 -9.70 23.75
N PRO A 376 -27.99 -9.37 22.52
CA PRO A 376 -27.55 -10.15 21.36
C PRO A 376 -26.03 -10.06 21.18
N PHE A 377 -25.34 -11.20 21.15
CA PHE A 377 -23.93 -11.30 20.85
C PHE A 377 -23.66 -10.90 19.38
N TYR A 378 -24.50 -11.39 18.46
CA TYR A 378 -24.52 -10.97 17.07
C TYR A 378 -25.72 -10.06 16.80
N TYR A 379 -25.58 -9.11 15.87
CA TYR A 379 -26.73 -8.39 15.36
C TYR A 379 -27.70 -9.38 14.70
N PRO A 380 -29.02 -9.25 14.92
CA PRO A 380 -30.00 -10.21 14.40
C PRO A 380 -30.01 -10.32 12.88
N ASP A 381 -29.74 -9.23 12.19
CA ASP A 381 -29.71 -9.07 10.74
C ASP A 381 -28.31 -9.25 10.12
N PHE A 382 -27.30 -9.51 10.92
CA PHE A 382 -25.96 -9.76 10.41
C PHE A 382 -25.90 -11.11 9.68
N THR A 383 -25.46 -11.08 8.41
CA THR A 383 -25.25 -12.24 7.56
C THR A 383 -23.88 -12.18 6.92
N LEU A 384 -23.47 -13.24 6.22
CA LEU A 384 -22.22 -13.26 5.44
C LEU A 384 -22.43 -12.86 3.97
N ASP A 385 -23.60 -12.37 3.59
CA ASP A 385 -23.96 -12.09 2.20
C ASP A 385 -23.12 -10.96 1.56
N ASP A 386 -22.57 -10.08 2.40
CA ASP A 386 -21.69 -8.99 1.96
C ASP A 386 -20.25 -9.46 1.64
N TYR A 387 -19.88 -10.69 2.04
CA TYR A 387 -18.56 -11.29 1.80
C TYR A 387 -18.60 -12.12 0.51
N GLN A 388 -18.42 -11.48 -0.63
CA GLN A 388 -18.55 -12.13 -1.94
C GLN A 388 -17.28 -12.88 -2.36
N ASP A 389 -16.11 -12.45 -1.91
CA ASP A 389 -14.83 -13.13 -2.14
C ASP A 389 -14.29 -13.67 -0.81
N ILE A 390 -13.59 -14.79 -0.87
CA ILE A 390 -12.93 -15.37 0.30
C ILE A 390 -11.85 -14.45 0.86
N ASP A 391 -11.31 -13.57 0.04
CA ASP A 391 -10.32 -12.57 0.45
C ASP A 391 -10.96 -11.37 1.19
N ASP A 392 -12.29 -11.26 1.27
CA ASP A 392 -13.02 -10.27 2.06
C ASP A 392 -13.00 -10.61 3.55
N PHE A 393 -12.82 -11.88 3.89
CA PHE A 393 -12.77 -12.31 5.28
C PHE A 393 -11.45 -11.93 5.96
N LYS A 394 -11.58 -11.25 7.09
CA LYS A 394 -10.45 -10.99 7.98
C LYS A 394 -10.14 -12.24 8.78
N PHE A 395 -8.87 -12.62 8.84
CA PHE A 395 -8.46 -13.83 9.54
C PHE A 395 -7.14 -13.66 10.29
N TYR A 396 -6.93 -14.54 11.26
CA TYR A 396 -5.64 -14.74 11.92
C TYR A 396 -5.37 -16.21 12.15
N VAL A 397 -4.11 -16.53 12.45
CA VAL A 397 -3.65 -17.88 12.72
C VAL A 397 -3.06 -17.95 14.11
N SER A 398 -3.43 -18.98 14.87
CA SER A 398 -2.93 -19.26 16.23
C SER A 398 -2.64 -20.74 16.39
N PRO A 399 -2.08 -21.21 17.54
CA PRO A 399 -1.94 -22.64 17.81
C PRO A 399 -3.28 -23.40 17.82
N ALA A 400 -4.42 -22.70 18.00
CA ALA A 400 -5.75 -23.30 17.92
C ALA A 400 -6.24 -23.52 16.48
N GLY A 401 -5.60 -22.89 15.49
CA GLY A 401 -5.95 -23.00 14.07
C GLY A 401 -6.14 -21.67 13.37
N VAL A 402 -6.93 -21.68 12.32
CA VAL A 402 -7.30 -20.51 11.52
C VAL A 402 -8.63 -19.96 12.05
N HIS A 403 -8.63 -18.66 12.32
CA HIS A 403 -9.77 -17.92 12.85
C HIS A 403 -10.25 -16.88 11.84
N ILE A 404 -11.57 -16.76 11.68
CA ILE A 404 -12.21 -15.60 11.10
C ILE A 404 -12.52 -14.62 12.23
N TYR A 405 -12.39 -13.31 11.97
CA TYR A 405 -12.80 -12.30 12.92
C TYR A 405 -13.53 -11.14 12.25
N PHE A 406 -14.38 -10.48 13.04
CA PHE A 406 -15.11 -9.28 12.67
C PHE A 406 -14.67 -8.12 13.56
N ASP A 407 -14.59 -6.93 12.99
CA ASP A 407 -14.27 -5.72 13.73
C ASP A 407 -15.39 -5.34 14.71
N VAL A 408 -15.05 -4.47 15.63
CA VAL A 408 -16.02 -3.90 16.58
C VAL A 408 -17.12 -3.20 15.79
N TYR A 409 -18.38 -3.42 16.17
CA TYR A 409 -19.60 -3.00 15.46
C TYR A 409 -19.89 -3.69 14.11
N GLU A 410 -19.03 -4.54 13.61
CA GLU A 410 -19.25 -5.23 12.33
C GLU A 410 -20.34 -6.32 12.47
N ALA A 411 -20.17 -7.25 13.39
CA ALA A 411 -21.09 -8.37 13.58
C ALA A 411 -21.92 -8.30 14.87
N GLY A 412 -21.55 -7.44 15.81
CA GLY A 412 -22.20 -7.29 17.10
C GLY A 412 -21.91 -5.93 17.77
N PRO A 413 -22.51 -5.68 18.96
CA PRO A 413 -22.36 -4.41 19.65
C PRO A 413 -20.91 -4.22 20.19
N TYR A 414 -20.54 -2.98 20.43
CA TYR A 414 -19.22 -2.59 20.96
C TYR A 414 -18.79 -3.40 22.21
N SER A 415 -19.77 -3.74 23.05
CA SER A 415 -19.52 -4.49 24.29
C SER A 415 -18.94 -5.90 24.06
N GLU A 416 -19.15 -6.47 22.88
CA GLU A 416 -18.63 -7.81 22.52
C GLU A 416 -17.21 -7.73 21.92
N GLY A 417 -16.74 -6.51 21.62
CA GLY A 417 -15.41 -6.30 21.04
C GLY A 417 -15.24 -6.92 19.65
N PHE A 418 -14.09 -7.53 19.42
CA PHE A 418 -13.82 -8.30 18.22
C PHE A 418 -14.39 -9.70 18.35
N ILE A 419 -15.31 -10.05 17.47
CA ILE A 419 -15.92 -11.38 17.45
C ILE A 419 -15.08 -12.29 16.57
N SER A 420 -14.69 -13.47 17.07
CA SER A 420 -13.89 -14.41 16.27
C SER A 420 -14.24 -15.87 16.57
N PHE A 421 -14.08 -16.73 15.55
CA PHE A 421 -14.30 -18.17 15.68
C PHE A 421 -13.33 -18.98 14.82
N VAL A 422 -13.06 -20.22 15.25
CA VAL A 422 -12.14 -21.14 14.57
C VAL A 422 -12.84 -21.84 13.42
N ILE A 423 -12.29 -21.72 12.21
CA ILE A 423 -12.80 -22.42 11.03
C ILE A 423 -12.04 -23.73 10.75
N CYS A 424 -10.77 -23.79 11.06
CA CYS A 424 -9.94 -24.96 10.83
C CYS A 424 -8.89 -25.12 11.92
N LYS A 425 -8.72 -26.34 12.46
CA LYS A 425 -7.72 -26.64 13.49
C LYS A 425 -6.33 -26.93 12.93
N ARG A 426 -6.20 -27.13 11.64
CA ARG A 426 -4.93 -27.39 10.96
C ARG A 426 -4.65 -26.29 9.95
N ILE A 427 -3.48 -25.71 10.07
CA ILE A 427 -2.97 -24.79 9.09
C ILE A 427 -2.41 -25.64 7.95
N CYS A 428 -2.99 -25.48 6.77
CA CYS A 428 -2.51 -26.15 5.56
C CYS A 428 -1.70 -25.15 4.76
N ARG A 429 -0.45 -25.47 4.46
CA ARG A 429 0.26 -24.73 3.42
C ARG A 429 -0.19 -25.28 2.08
N VAL A 430 -0.90 -24.47 1.32
CA VAL A 430 -1.15 -24.72 -0.08
C VAL A 430 0.09 -24.21 -0.82
N GLY A 431 0.96 -25.15 -1.18
CA GLY A 431 2.25 -24.89 -1.84
C GLY A 431 2.12 -24.40 -3.28
#